data_ba87d8f3051cdc76ca167550521c0867
#
_entry.id   ba87d8f3051cdc76ca167550521c0867
#
_cell.length_a   1.000
_cell.length_b   1.000
_cell.length_c   1.000
_cell.angle_alpha   90.00
_cell.angle_beta   90.00
_cell.angle_gamma   90.00
#
_symmetry.space_group_name_H-M   'P 1'
#
loop_
_entity.id
_entity.type
_entity.pdbx_description
1 polymer ?
#
loop_
_entity_poly.entity_id
_entity_poly.type
_entity_poly.pdbx_seq_one_letter_code
_entity_poly.pdbx_strand_id
1 'polypeptide(L)'
;MENLFKTRENNVFFLKRYGQFINPIADTLAYCLMPNHIHFAIQIKNQEEIQKANNDFRISREEEPNELSVKETQLYISQVFGNLFSSYGQAFNLQQKRKGSLFIPNFRRREVDNNAYFVNLIHYIHSNPVHHGFTKTMLDWEFSSIHAYWLEKKTQIVKEKMLALYGGKDEFTSRHETHLDLNDEFEI
;
A
#
# COMPACT_ATOMS: atom_id res chain seq x y z
N MET A 1 19.15 -7.94 -0.43
CA MET A 1 18.05 -7.38 -1.28
C MET A 1 18.42 -5.94 -1.62
N GLU A 2 18.16 -5.49 -2.87
CA GLU A 2 18.51 -4.12 -3.27
C GLU A 2 17.50 -3.12 -2.67
N ASN A 3 17.98 -1.88 -2.37
CA ASN A 3 17.09 -0.83 -1.90
C ASN A 3 16.17 -0.34 -3.02
N LEU A 4 14.87 -0.37 -2.76
CA LEU A 4 13.82 0.19 -3.62
C LEU A 4 13.78 1.72 -3.54
N PHE A 5 14.12 2.26 -2.38
CA PHE A 5 14.13 3.69 -2.10
C PHE A 5 15.51 4.10 -1.60
N LYS A 6 16.22 4.93 -2.35
CA LYS A 6 17.55 5.45 -2.01
C LYS A 6 17.51 6.89 -1.54
N THR A 7 16.48 7.63 -1.92
CA THR A 7 16.27 9.03 -1.55
C THR A 7 14.82 9.27 -1.16
N ARG A 8 14.57 10.35 -0.42
CA ARG A 8 13.23 10.79 -0.06
C ARG A 8 12.32 10.96 -1.29
N GLU A 9 12.88 11.49 -2.39
CA GLU A 9 12.15 11.72 -3.65
C GLU A 9 11.66 10.41 -4.26
N ASN A 10 12.40 9.31 -4.08
CA ASN A 10 11.95 7.99 -4.54
C ASN A 10 10.66 7.57 -3.84
N ASN A 11 10.56 7.73 -2.51
CA ASN A 11 9.36 7.42 -1.75
C ASN A 11 8.17 8.31 -2.17
N VAL A 12 8.40 9.63 -2.27
CA VAL A 12 7.38 10.59 -2.70
C VAL A 12 6.86 10.25 -4.10
N PHE A 13 7.77 9.97 -5.03
CA PHE A 13 7.40 9.59 -6.39
C PHE A 13 6.62 8.28 -6.42
N PHE A 14 7.05 7.27 -5.64
CA PHE A 14 6.33 6.02 -5.54
C PHE A 14 4.91 6.23 -5.00
N LEU A 15 4.72 6.96 -3.90
CA LEU A 15 3.40 7.25 -3.34
C LEU A 15 2.50 8.03 -4.31
N LYS A 16 3.08 8.95 -5.07
CA LYS A 16 2.34 9.63 -6.13
C LYS A 16 1.83 8.66 -7.21
N ARG A 17 2.70 7.77 -7.68
CA ARG A 17 2.33 6.73 -8.66
C ARG A 17 1.33 5.75 -8.07
N TYR A 18 1.55 5.33 -6.82
CA TYR A 18 0.64 4.47 -6.09
C TYR A 18 -0.78 5.05 -6.07
N GLY A 19 -0.92 6.30 -5.65
CA GLY A 19 -2.23 6.98 -5.65
C GLY A 19 -2.89 7.03 -7.03
N GLN A 20 -2.11 7.27 -8.09
CA GLN A 20 -2.64 7.31 -9.46
C GLN A 20 -3.16 5.95 -9.95
N PHE A 21 -2.46 4.87 -9.63
CA PHE A 21 -2.81 3.53 -10.09
C PHE A 21 -3.79 2.82 -9.16
N ILE A 22 -3.57 2.90 -7.84
CA ILE A 22 -4.26 2.03 -6.88
C ILE A 22 -5.56 2.63 -6.35
N ASN A 23 -5.60 3.95 -6.08
CA ASN A 23 -6.84 4.56 -5.54
C ASN A 23 -8.09 4.34 -6.40
N PRO A 24 -8.01 4.24 -7.74
CA PRO A 24 -9.19 3.92 -8.54
C PRO A 24 -9.77 2.52 -8.28
N ILE A 25 -8.93 1.56 -7.87
CA ILE A 25 -9.31 0.14 -7.75
C ILE A 25 -9.31 -0.40 -6.32
N ALA A 26 -8.72 0.32 -5.37
CA ALA A 26 -8.62 -0.13 -3.98
C ALA A 26 -8.58 1.05 -3.00
N ASP A 27 -9.12 0.81 -1.82
CA ASP A 27 -8.97 1.65 -0.64
C ASP A 27 -7.71 1.25 0.12
N THR A 28 -6.87 2.22 0.44
CA THR A 28 -5.67 1.97 1.25
C THR A 28 -6.01 2.13 2.72
N LEU A 29 -5.71 1.10 3.50
CA LEU A 29 -5.96 1.05 4.93
C LEU A 29 -4.68 1.28 5.73
N ALA A 30 -3.55 0.70 5.30
CA ALA A 30 -2.25 0.99 5.87
C ALA A 30 -1.14 0.77 4.84
N TYR A 31 0.00 1.43 5.06
CA TYR A 31 1.24 1.15 4.35
C TYR A 31 2.48 1.48 5.19
N CYS A 32 3.58 0.84 4.83
CA CYS A 32 4.92 1.22 5.25
C CYS A 32 5.90 0.98 4.09
N LEU A 33 6.62 2.02 3.67
CA LEU A 33 7.67 1.94 2.66
C LEU A 33 9.02 1.77 3.37
N MET A 34 9.53 0.54 3.40
CA MET A 34 10.85 0.24 3.91
C MET A 34 11.90 0.40 2.81
N PRO A 35 13.19 0.58 3.12
CA PRO A 35 14.21 0.83 2.09
C PRO A 35 14.24 -0.22 0.97
N ASN A 36 13.98 -1.48 1.28
CA ASN A 36 14.11 -2.62 0.36
C ASN A 36 12.83 -3.44 0.17
N HIS A 37 11.74 -3.11 0.84
CA HIS A 37 10.45 -3.77 0.69
C HIS A 37 9.29 -2.83 1.04
N ILE A 38 8.07 -3.25 0.76
CA ILE A 38 6.87 -2.44 0.92
C ILE A 38 5.76 -3.32 1.50
N HIS A 39 5.06 -2.79 2.49
CA HIS A 39 3.84 -3.38 3.02
C HIS A 39 2.64 -2.50 2.71
N PHE A 40 1.56 -3.13 2.26
CA PHE A 40 0.25 -2.50 2.09
C PHE A 40 -0.85 -3.38 2.66
N ALA A 41 -1.77 -2.77 3.40
CA ALA A 41 -3.10 -3.32 3.64
C ALA A 41 -4.10 -2.53 2.80
N ILE A 42 -4.78 -3.21 1.89
CA ILE A 42 -5.73 -2.61 0.96
C ILE A 42 -7.04 -3.38 0.96
N GLN A 43 -8.11 -2.70 0.62
CA GLN A 43 -9.39 -3.32 0.31
C GLN A 43 -9.71 -3.04 -1.15
N ILE A 44 -9.80 -4.11 -1.95
CA ILE A 44 -10.24 -4.01 -3.34
C ILE A 44 -11.68 -3.51 -3.37
N LYS A 45 -11.95 -2.56 -4.24
CA LYS A 45 -13.28 -1.98 -4.46
C LYS A 45 -14.22 -2.98 -5.13
N ASN A 46 -15.52 -2.67 -5.13
CA ASN A 46 -16.51 -3.50 -5.76
C ASN A 46 -16.38 -3.50 -7.30
N GLN A 47 -17.08 -4.44 -7.96
CA GLN A 47 -17.03 -4.63 -9.41
C GLN A 47 -17.40 -3.36 -10.19
N GLU A 48 -18.41 -2.61 -9.73
CA GLU A 48 -18.89 -1.40 -10.41
C GLU A 48 -17.86 -0.28 -10.39
N GLU A 49 -17.20 -0.07 -9.24
CA GLU A 49 -16.14 0.94 -9.08
C GLU A 49 -14.92 0.58 -9.94
N ILE A 50 -14.54 -0.70 -10.00
CA ILE A 50 -13.43 -1.17 -10.84
C ILE A 50 -13.78 -1.05 -12.33
N GLN A 51 -15.01 -1.40 -12.71
CA GLN A 51 -15.52 -1.23 -14.06
C GLN A 51 -15.43 0.23 -14.50
N LYS A 52 -15.86 1.14 -13.64
CA LYS A 52 -15.74 2.58 -13.89
C LYS A 52 -14.28 3.00 -14.06
N ALA A 53 -13.39 2.56 -13.18
CA ALA A 53 -11.96 2.89 -13.27
C ALA A 53 -11.33 2.37 -14.58
N ASN A 54 -11.71 1.17 -15.04
CA ASN A 54 -11.29 0.65 -16.32
C ASN A 54 -11.78 1.51 -17.48
N ASN A 55 -13.04 1.90 -17.48
CA ASN A 55 -13.62 2.70 -18.56
C ASN A 55 -13.01 4.11 -18.60
N ASP A 56 -12.83 4.77 -17.43
CA ASP A 56 -12.17 6.05 -17.33
C ASP A 56 -10.73 6.00 -17.89
N PHE A 57 -10.01 4.90 -17.58
CA PHE A 57 -8.65 4.67 -18.12
C PHE A 57 -8.67 4.49 -19.64
N ARG A 58 -9.59 3.67 -20.20
CA ARG A 58 -9.73 3.45 -21.63
C ARG A 58 -10.06 4.73 -22.39
N ILE A 59 -11.03 5.49 -21.87
CA ILE A 59 -11.43 6.80 -22.46
C ILE A 59 -10.25 7.76 -22.49
N SER A 60 -9.42 7.79 -21.43
CA SER A 60 -8.23 8.63 -21.40
C SER A 60 -7.18 8.27 -22.46
N ARG A 61 -7.32 7.11 -23.08
CA ARG A 61 -6.48 6.59 -24.19
C ARG A 61 -7.19 6.60 -25.54
N GLU A 62 -8.35 7.24 -25.62
CA GLU A 62 -9.20 7.28 -26.83
C GLU A 62 -9.69 5.87 -27.25
N GLU A 63 -9.82 4.95 -26.27
CA GLU A 63 -10.34 3.60 -26.48
C GLU A 63 -11.81 3.53 -26.04
N GLU A 64 -12.60 2.70 -26.71
CA GLU A 64 -14.02 2.47 -26.34
C GLU A 64 -14.14 1.77 -24.99
N PRO A 65 -15.11 2.17 -24.13
CA PRO A 65 -15.45 1.43 -22.93
C PRO A 65 -15.80 -0.03 -23.23
N ASN A 66 -15.53 -0.91 -22.30
CA ASN A 66 -15.91 -2.32 -22.39
C ASN A 66 -16.43 -2.81 -21.04
N GLU A 67 -17.21 -3.89 -21.06
CA GLU A 67 -17.60 -4.59 -19.84
C GLU A 67 -16.57 -5.64 -19.47
N LEU A 68 -16.26 -5.73 -18.17
CA LEU A 68 -15.34 -6.71 -17.61
C LEU A 68 -16.12 -7.86 -16.96
N SER A 69 -15.90 -9.08 -17.39
CA SER A 69 -16.26 -10.26 -16.62
C SER A 69 -15.45 -10.34 -15.33
N VAL A 70 -15.85 -11.17 -14.39
CA VAL A 70 -15.13 -11.39 -13.12
C VAL A 70 -13.65 -11.74 -13.36
N LYS A 71 -13.37 -12.59 -14.33
CA LYS A 71 -12.00 -12.98 -14.68
C LYS A 71 -11.19 -11.81 -15.25
N GLU A 72 -11.80 -11.02 -16.12
CA GLU A 72 -11.15 -9.84 -16.71
C GLU A 72 -10.89 -8.76 -15.65
N THR A 73 -11.79 -8.59 -14.67
CA THR A 73 -11.58 -7.72 -13.52
C THR A 73 -10.35 -8.13 -12.72
N GLN A 74 -10.17 -9.41 -12.44
CA GLN A 74 -8.97 -9.91 -11.74
C GLN A 74 -7.69 -9.66 -12.54
N LEU A 75 -7.74 -9.84 -13.85
CA LEU A 75 -6.61 -9.55 -14.75
C LEU A 75 -6.31 -8.05 -14.78
N TYR A 76 -7.34 -7.21 -14.88
CA TYR A 76 -7.19 -5.77 -14.85
C TYR A 76 -6.54 -5.28 -13.55
N ILE A 77 -7.00 -5.75 -12.37
CA ILE A 77 -6.38 -5.44 -11.09
C ILE A 77 -4.89 -5.83 -11.10
N SER A 78 -4.58 -7.04 -11.56
CA SER A 78 -3.18 -7.50 -11.65
C SER A 78 -2.33 -6.64 -12.58
N GLN A 79 -2.89 -6.21 -13.70
CA GLN A 79 -2.23 -5.32 -14.66
C GLN A 79 -1.98 -3.92 -14.05
N VAL A 80 -2.92 -3.39 -13.28
CA VAL A 80 -2.77 -2.08 -12.61
C VAL A 80 -1.58 -2.11 -11.65
N PHE A 81 -1.43 -3.17 -10.84
CA PHE A 81 -0.25 -3.35 -9.98
C PHE A 81 1.04 -3.51 -10.81
N GLY A 82 0.99 -4.30 -11.89
CA GLY A 82 2.11 -4.45 -12.82
C GLY A 82 2.56 -3.10 -13.41
N ASN A 83 1.61 -2.26 -13.80
CA ASN A 83 1.86 -0.92 -14.33
C ASN A 83 2.47 0.01 -13.28
N LEU A 84 2.01 -0.03 -12.03
CA LEU A 84 2.60 0.71 -10.92
C LEU A 84 4.08 0.35 -10.75
N PHE A 85 4.38 -0.94 -10.57
CA PHE A 85 5.74 -1.40 -10.32
C PHE A 85 6.67 -1.16 -11.51
N SER A 86 6.17 -1.39 -12.74
CA SER A 86 6.92 -1.11 -13.97
C SER A 86 7.24 0.37 -14.12
N SER A 87 6.25 1.23 -13.91
CA SER A 87 6.41 2.68 -14.00
C SER A 87 7.44 3.22 -13.01
N TYR A 88 7.37 2.77 -11.76
CA TYR A 88 8.36 3.15 -10.75
C TYR A 88 9.75 2.59 -11.08
N GLY A 89 9.83 1.29 -11.41
CA GLY A 89 11.09 0.61 -11.73
C GLY A 89 11.83 1.24 -12.91
N GLN A 90 11.11 1.65 -13.96
CA GLN A 90 11.70 2.37 -15.10
C GLN A 90 12.28 3.71 -14.69
N ALA A 91 11.54 4.52 -13.92
CA ALA A 91 12.01 5.82 -13.45
C ALA A 91 13.22 5.68 -12.51
N PHE A 92 13.18 4.72 -11.59
CA PHE A 92 14.30 4.40 -10.69
C PHE A 92 15.53 3.96 -11.47
N ASN A 93 15.36 3.05 -12.43
CA ASN A 93 16.45 2.56 -13.27
C ASN A 93 17.14 3.67 -14.07
N LEU A 94 16.32 4.58 -14.62
CA LEU A 94 16.86 5.76 -15.33
C LEU A 94 17.68 6.66 -14.38
N GLN A 95 17.12 6.98 -13.21
CA GLN A 95 17.78 7.81 -12.20
C GLN A 95 19.09 7.18 -11.71
N GLN A 96 19.09 5.87 -11.46
CA GLN A 96 20.24 5.13 -10.90
C GLN A 96 21.18 4.59 -11.95
N LYS A 97 20.96 4.85 -13.25
CA LYS A 97 21.74 4.33 -14.39
C LYS A 97 21.89 2.80 -14.34
N ARG A 98 20.84 2.09 -13.93
CA ARG A 98 20.81 0.63 -13.83
C ARG A 98 19.86 0.00 -14.86
N LYS A 99 19.99 -1.32 -15.05
CA LYS A 99 19.15 -2.12 -15.95
C LYS A 99 18.55 -3.31 -15.17
N GLY A 100 17.52 -3.91 -15.72
CA GLY A 100 16.86 -5.09 -15.16
C GLY A 100 15.70 -4.77 -14.22
N SER A 101 15.05 -5.81 -13.73
CA SER A 101 13.90 -5.69 -12.82
C SER A 101 14.34 -5.10 -11.46
N LEU A 102 13.57 -4.17 -10.95
CA LEU A 102 13.76 -3.64 -9.59
C LEU A 102 12.97 -4.48 -8.57
N PHE A 103 11.78 -4.90 -8.95
CA PHE A 103 10.93 -5.74 -8.10
C PHE A 103 11.08 -7.21 -8.45
N ILE A 104 10.99 -8.06 -7.44
CA ILE A 104 10.91 -9.51 -7.63
C ILE A 104 9.55 -9.82 -8.28
N PRO A 105 9.52 -10.65 -9.33
CA PRO A 105 8.26 -11.10 -9.92
C PRO A 105 7.35 -11.77 -8.89
N ASN A 106 6.03 -11.61 -9.07
CA ASN A 106 5.02 -12.21 -8.20
C ASN A 106 5.14 -11.73 -6.75
N PHE A 107 4.81 -10.44 -6.52
CA PHE A 107 4.72 -9.91 -5.15
C PHE A 107 3.81 -10.79 -4.27
N ARG A 108 4.21 -10.96 -3.04
CA ARG A 108 3.47 -11.77 -2.07
C ARG A 108 2.18 -11.04 -1.68
N ARG A 109 1.10 -11.79 -1.56
CA ARG A 109 -0.20 -11.29 -1.12
C ARG A 109 -0.90 -12.37 -0.30
N ARG A 110 -1.66 -11.92 0.69
CA ARG A 110 -2.49 -12.77 1.54
C ARG A 110 -3.86 -12.12 1.68
N GLU A 111 -4.90 -12.90 1.51
CA GLU A 111 -6.26 -12.49 1.86
C GLU A 111 -6.41 -12.49 3.37
N VAL A 112 -7.11 -11.48 3.90
CA VAL A 112 -7.35 -11.30 5.33
C VAL A 112 -8.86 -11.26 5.54
N ASP A 113 -9.39 -12.31 6.14
CA ASP A 113 -10.81 -12.55 6.42
C ASP A 113 -11.15 -12.46 7.92
N ASN A 114 -10.16 -12.28 8.78
CA ASN A 114 -10.31 -12.24 10.23
C ASN A 114 -9.96 -10.86 10.79
N ASN A 115 -10.91 -10.23 11.48
CA ASN A 115 -10.73 -8.87 12.03
C ASN A 115 -9.63 -8.80 13.11
N ALA A 116 -9.49 -9.81 13.97
CA ALA A 116 -8.46 -9.80 15.00
C ALA A 116 -7.07 -9.90 14.38
N TYR A 117 -6.89 -10.80 13.40
CA TYR A 117 -5.65 -10.89 12.61
C TYR A 117 -5.38 -9.57 11.87
N PHE A 118 -6.43 -8.95 11.30
CA PHE A 118 -6.28 -7.72 10.54
C PHE A 118 -5.81 -6.54 11.41
N VAL A 119 -6.34 -6.38 12.61
CA VAL A 119 -5.90 -5.37 13.58
C VAL A 119 -4.40 -5.54 13.90
N ASN A 120 -3.95 -6.77 14.15
CA ASN A 120 -2.55 -7.07 14.41
C ASN A 120 -1.67 -6.82 13.17
N LEU A 121 -2.16 -7.14 11.97
CA LEU A 121 -1.47 -6.86 10.71
C LEU A 121 -1.24 -5.36 10.50
N ILE A 122 -2.23 -4.51 10.78
CA ILE A 122 -2.06 -3.05 10.68
C ILE A 122 -0.99 -2.55 11.65
N HIS A 123 -1.02 -3.04 12.91
CA HIS A 123 0.03 -2.73 13.87
C HIS A 123 1.40 -3.19 13.37
N TYR A 124 1.52 -4.41 12.86
CA TYR A 124 2.76 -4.93 12.27
C TYR A 124 3.26 -4.05 11.12
N ILE A 125 2.39 -3.64 10.19
CA ILE A 125 2.77 -2.76 9.08
C ILE A 125 3.37 -1.45 9.61
N HIS A 126 2.76 -0.84 10.61
CA HIS A 126 3.25 0.41 11.19
C HIS A 126 4.50 0.23 12.04
N SER A 127 4.67 -0.91 12.71
CA SER A 127 5.82 -1.22 13.56
C SER A 127 7.07 -1.69 12.80
N ASN A 128 6.96 -1.99 11.51
CA ASN A 128 8.07 -2.49 10.69
C ASN A 128 9.37 -1.70 10.84
N PRO A 129 9.38 -0.36 10.81
CA PRO A 129 10.62 0.41 10.97
C PRO A 129 11.28 0.23 12.34
N VAL A 130 10.48 0.03 13.39
CA VAL A 130 10.97 -0.23 14.76
C VAL A 130 11.51 -1.65 14.83
N HIS A 131 10.75 -2.64 14.34
CA HIS A 131 11.14 -4.04 14.31
C HIS A 131 12.47 -4.27 13.60
N HIS A 132 12.69 -3.59 12.48
CA HIS A 132 13.96 -3.66 11.73
C HIS A 132 15.04 -2.68 12.24
N GLY A 133 14.84 -1.99 13.36
CA GLY A 133 15.83 -1.12 13.99
C GLY A 133 16.13 0.18 13.24
N PHE A 134 15.28 0.62 12.32
CA PHE A 134 15.45 1.89 11.59
C PHE A 134 15.08 3.10 12.43
N THR A 135 14.08 2.97 13.33
CA THR A 135 13.60 4.04 14.20
C THR A 135 13.32 3.53 15.60
N LYS A 136 13.22 4.45 16.58
CA LYS A 136 12.87 4.11 17.96
C LYS A 136 11.36 4.00 18.15
N THR A 137 10.61 4.82 17.44
CA THR A 137 9.14 4.82 17.47
C THR A 137 8.57 4.71 16.06
N MET A 138 7.33 4.26 15.95
CA MET A 138 6.62 4.16 14.66
C MET A 138 6.43 5.54 14.02
N LEU A 139 6.27 6.59 14.81
CA LEU A 139 6.07 7.97 14.36
C LEU A 139 7.35 8.62 13.82
N ASP A 140 8.52 8.07 14.11
CA ASP A 140 9.78 8.57 13.56
C ASP A 140 9.99 8.20 12.08
N TRP A 141 9.18 7.26 11.55
CA TRP A 141 9.30 6.82 10.16
C TRP A 141 8.38 7.60 9.22
N GLU A 142 8.94 8.53 8.43
CA GLU A 142 8.19 9.45 7.56
C GLU A 142 7.25 8.74 6.57
N PHE A 143 7.67 7.60 6.03
CA PHE A 143 6.96 6.91 4.94
C PHE A 143 6.07 5.77 5.44
N SER A 144 5.34 6.03 6.52
CA SER A 144 4.31 5.16 7.09
C SER A 144 2.96 5.87 7.09
N SER A 145 1.88 5.11 6.86
CA SER A 145 0.51 5.61 6.95
C SER A 145 0.08 5.93 8.39
N ILE A 146 0.86 5.55 9.40
CA ILE A 146 0.57 5.84 10.81
C ILE A 146 0.27 7.33 11.05
N HIS A 147 1.00 8.22 10.37
CA HIS A 147 0.81 9.67 10.46
C HIS A 147 -0.59 10.13 10.06
N ALA A 148 -1.22 9.43 9.11
CA ALA A 148 -2.57 9.76 8.68
C ALA A 148 -3.60 9.58 9.80
N TYR A 149 -3.37 8.66 10.71
CA TYR A 149 -4.25 8.37 11.85
C TYR A 149 -4.09 9.38 12.99
N TRP A 150 -2.88 9.95 13.16
CA TRP A 150 -2.62 11.00 14.16
C TRP A 150 -3.06 12.38 13.68
N LEU A 151 -2.93 12.65 12.38
CA LEU A 151 -3.24 13.96 11.81
C LEU A 151 -4.74 14.07 11.47
N GLU A 152 -5.34 15.22 11.78
CA GLU A 152 -6.72 15.54 11.38
C GLU A 152 -6.85 16.01 9.93
N LYS A 153 -5.75 15.97 9.17
CA LYS A 153 -5.72 16.39 7.77
C LYS A 153 -6.41 15.37 6.87
N LYS A 154 -6.99 15.88 5.78
CA LYS A 154 -7.51 15.02 4.70
C LYS A 154 -6.38 14.16 4.15
N THR A 155 -6.63 12.87 4.03
CA THR A 155 -5.69 11.86 3.55
C THR A 155 -6.41 10.92 2.58
N GLN A 156 -5.64 10.14 1.83
CA GLN A 156 -6.15 9.08 0.97
C GLN A 156 -6.33 7.73 1.73
N ILE A 157 -5.93 7.69 3.01
CA ILE A 157 -6.14 6.53 3.88
C ILE A 157 -7.59 6.51 4.36
N VAL A 158 -8.26 5.38 4.25
CA VAL A 158 -9.62 5.16 4.75
C VAL A 158 -9.58 4.88 6.25
N LYS A 159 -9.48 5.95 7.05
CA LYS A 159 -9.28 5.91 8.51
C LYS A 159 -10.49 5.38 9.26
N GLU A 160 -11.67 5.83 8.88
CA GLU A 160 -12.91 5.60 9.63
C GLU A 160 -13.18 4.10 9.82
N LYS A 161 -12.99 3.34 8.76
CA LYS A 161 -13.19 1.89 8.76
C LYS A 161 -12.21 1.18 9.70
N MET A 162 -10.95 1.60 9.67
CA MET A 162 -9.93 1.05 10.55
C MET A 162 -10.17 1.42 12.01
N LEU A 163 -10.46 2.69 12.29
CA LEU A 163 -10.74 3.14 13.65
C LEU A 163 -11.93 2.41 14.24
N ALA A 164 -12.97 2.15 13.44
CA ALA A 164 -14.13 1.36 13.89
C ALA A 164 -13.75 -0.07 14.31
N LEU A 165 -12.83 -0.72 13.56
CA LEU A 165 -12.34 -2.06 13.91
C LEU A 165 -11.51 -2.07 15.20
N TYR A 166 -10.83 -0.99 15.52
CA TYR A 166 -10.07 -0.85 16.77
C TYR A 166 -10.97 -0.47 17.97
N GLY A 167 -12.21 -0.06 17.75
CA GLY A 167 -13.08 0.47 18.80
C GLY A 167 -12.93 1.98 19.05
N GLY A 168 -12.25 2.69 18.15
CA GLY A 168 -12.05 4.13 18.17
C GLY A 168 -10.60 4.58 18.09
N LYS A 169 -10.40 5.90 18.02
CA LYS A 169 -9.07 6.50 17.89
C LYS A 169 -8.21 6.27 19.13
N ASP A 170 -8.77 6.34 20.33
CA ASP A 170 -8.04 6.19 21.58
C ASP A 170 -7.47 4.75 21.70
N GLU A 171 -8.30 3.76 21.38
CA GLU A 171 -7.86 2.36 21.38
C GLU A 171 -6.81 2.08 20.29
N PHE A 172 -6.98 2.67 19.10
CA PHE A 172 -5.95 2.60 18.05
C PHE A 172 -4.63 3.18 18.54
N THR A 173 -4.65 4.36 19.16
CA THR A 173 -3.46 5.05 19.68
C THR A 173 -2.79 4.23 20.76
N SER A 174 -3.56 3.78 21.77
CA SER A 174 -3.05 2.96 22.89
C SER A 174 -2.34 1.70 22.40
N ARG A 175 -2.93 1.00 21.41
CA ARG A 175 -2.30 -0.20 20.82
C ARG A 175 -1.03 0.10 20.04
N HIS A 176 -0.93 1.25 19.40
CA HIS A 176 0.28 1.64 18.65
C HIS A 176 1.39 2.24 19.52
N GLU A 177 1.09 2.63 20.76
CA GLU A 177 2.08 3.01 21.76
C GLU A 177 2.65 1.79 22.49
N THR A 178 1.94 0.65 22.47
CA THR A 178 2.38 -0.58 23.12
C THR A 178 3.28 -1.37 22.16
N HIS A 179 4.46 -1.77 22.64
CA HIS A 179 5.31 -2.69 21.89
C HIS A 179 4.67 -4.10 21.93
N LEU A 180 4.07 -4.53 20.85
CA LEU A 180 3.62 -5.91 20.70
C LEU A 180 4.80 -6.72 20.16
N ASP A 181 5.21 -7.77 20.89
CA ASP A 181 6.02 -8.85 20.32
C ASP A 181 5.17 -9.59 19.28
N LEU A 182 5.22 -9.09 18.06
CA LEU A 182 4.61 -9.75 16.93
C LEU A 182 5.59 -10.83 16.49
N ASN A 183 5.25 -12.09 16.80
CA ASN A 183 5.95 -13.27 16.31
C ASN A 183 6.06 -13.21 14.77
N ASP A 184 7.03 -13.95 14.21
CA ASP A 184 7.33 -14.13 12.78
C ASP A 184 6.11 -14.48 11.88
N GLU A 185 4.90 -14.51 12.44
CA GLU A 185 3.63 -14.86 11.82
C GLU A 185 3.24 -13.93 10.66
N PHE A 186 3.81 -12.71 10.63
CA PHE A 186 3.58 -11.69 9.60
C PHE A 186 4.75 -11.52 8.63
N GLU A 187 5.88 -12.21 8.82
CA GLU A 187 6.95 -12.25 7.82
C GLU A 187 6.45 -13.02 6.58
N ILE A 188 6.14 -12.28 5.53
CA ILE A 188 5.65 -12.81 4.24
C ILE A 188 6.82 -12.92 3.26
#